data_0bcffcea1a314cda96bcdf4e3ad16b5c
#
_entry.id   0bcffcea1a314cda96bcdf4e3ad16b5c
#
_cell.length_a   1.000
_cell.length_b   1.000
_cell.length_c   1.000
_cell.angle_alpha   90.00
_cell.angle_beta   90.00
_cell.angle_gamma   90.00
#
_symmetry.space_group_name_H-M   'P 1'
#
loop_
_entity.id
_entity.type
_entity.pdbx_description
1 polymer ?
#
loop_
_entity_poly.entity_id
_entity_poly.type
_entity_poly.pdbx_seq_one_letter_code
_entity_poly.pdbx_strand_id
1 'polypeptide(L)'
;MIALGSDPDEQPEETEQLKVLSYNVRLFDLYTSSNENRTVNRDKIFAYLKDVNPDILCFQEFYHQDKPTKFITRDSIIQFLEIRDYHERYAHKLRGRQNFGVAILSKYPIISKGDLNFEAQSENDFNYCVFADIVRGNDTFRIYNVHLQSIRLQNDDYDLFEQGSAKAADKSTVRLLVDKLLIAYPKRAQQARR
;
A
#
# COMPACT_ATOMS: atom_id res chain seq x y z
N MET A 1 -10.97 -21.77 -0.20
CA MET A 1 -12.24 -22.20 0.40
C MET A 1 -12.73 -21.07 1.26
N ILE A 2 -13.76 -20.37 0.84
CA ILE A 2 -14.39 -19.28 1.63
C ILE A 2 -15.30 -20.01 2.60
N ALA A 3 -15.00 -19.97 3.91
CA ALA A 3 -15.91 -20.43 4.93
C ALA A 3 -17.11 -19.47 4.99
N LEU A 4 -18.21 -19.86 4.41
CA LEU A 4 -19.51 -19.24 4.58
C LEU A 4 -20.20 -19.94 5.77
N GLY A 5 -20.48 -19.19 6.82
CA GLY A 5 -21.44 -19.58 7.84
C GLY A 5 -20.86 -19.85 9.22
N SER A 6 -20.47 -18.80 9.91
CA SER A 6 -20.65 -18.74 11.36
C SER A 6 -21.95 -17.98 11.64
N ASP A 7 -22.65 -18.40 12.70
CA ASP A 7 -23.86 -17.76 13.22
C ASP A 7 -23.60 -16.27 13.41
N PRO A 8 -24.45 -15.33 12.94
CA PRO A 8 -24.21 -13.90 13.06
C PRO A 8 -24.12 -13.40 14.51
N ASP A 9 -24.45 -14.21 15.50
CA ASP A 9 -24.39 -13.86 16.91
C ASP A 9 -23.14 -14.38 17.66
N GLU A 10 -22.29 -15.23 17.04
CA GLU A 10 -20.98 -15.60 17.60
C GLU A 10 -19.92 -14.61 17.11
N GLN A 11 -19.65 -13.58 17.88
CA GLN A 11 -18.42 -12.80 17.71
C GLN A 11 -17.24 -13.68 18.11
N PRO A 12 -16.30 -13.99 17.18
CA PRO A 12 -15.12 -14.77 17.54
C PRO A 12 -14.36 -14.06 18.68
N GLU A 13 -13.86 -14.84 19.64
CA GLU A 13 -13.03 -14.28 20.71
C GLU A 13 -11.91 -13.42 20.12
N GLU A 14 -11.57 -12.30 20.75
CA GLU A 14 -10.57 -11.32 20.27
C GLU A 14 -9.22 -11.96 19.94
N THR A 15 -8.92 -13.10 20.56
CA THR A 15 -7.69 -13.89 20.35
C THR A 15 -7.64 -14.62 19.00
N GLU A 16 -8.76 -14.81 18.31
CA GLU A 16 -8.85 -15.50 17.02
C GLU A 16 -8.73 -14.55 15.81
N GLN A 17 -8.89 -13.28 16.04
CA GLN A 17 -8.85 -12.28 14.95
C GLN A 17 -7.41 -12.03 14.50
N LEU A 18 -7.22 -11.95 13.16
CA LEU A 18 -6.01 -11.49 12.51
C LEU A 18 -6.24 -10.09 11.92
N LYS A 19 -5.58 -9.09 12.47
CA LYS A 19 -5.74 -7.72 12.02
C LYS A 19 -4.77 -7.41 10.86
N VAL A 20 -5.32 -7.23 9.67
CA VAL A 20 -4.56 -6.90 8.46
C VAL A 20 -4.88 -5.48 8.03
N LEU A 21 -3.84 -4.66 7.85
CA LEU A 21 -3.96 -3.28 7.34
C LEU A 21 -3.34 -3.18 5.95
N SER A 22 -4.11 -2.72 4.95
CA SER A 22 -3.60 -2.31 3.65
C SER A 22 -3.63 -0.78 3.53
N TYR A 23 -2.47 -0.17 3.21
CA TYR A 23 -2.35 1.29 3.22
C TYR A 23 -1.38 1.79 2.14
N ASN A 24 -1.89 2.57 1.18
CA ASN A 24 -1.03 3.35 0.30
C ASN A 24 -0.54 4.59 1.08
N VAL A 25 0.73 4.59 1.46
CA VAL A 25 1.31 5.65 2.31
C VAL A 25 1.86 6.83 1.52
N ARG A 26 1.71 6.83 0.19
CA ARG A 26 2.09 7.95 -0.69
C ARG A 26 3.48 8.51 -0.37
N LEU A 27 4.47 7.63 -0.23
CA LEU A 27 5.85 7.98 0.13
C LEU A 27 5.94 8.81 1.44
N PHE A 28 4.97 8.66 2.36
CA PHE A 28 4.82 9.46 3.59
C PHE A 28 4.72 10.97 3.32
N ASP A 29 4.19 11.35 2.15
CA ASP A 29 4.10 12.73 1.65
C ASP A 29 5.44 13.47 1.59
N LEU A 30 6.52 12.75 1.35
CA LEU A 30 7.89 13.26 1.34
C LEU A 30 8.08 14.51 0.45
N TYR A 31 7.34 14.60 -0.66
CA TYR A 31 7.51 15.66 -1.67
C TYR A 31 6.47 16.78 -1.57
N THR A 32 5.42 16.60 -0.78
CA THR A 32 4.31 17.57 -0.68
C THR A 32 4.56 18.63 0.40
N SER A 33 5.34 18.29 1.43
CA SER A 33 5.62 19.17 2.54
C SER A 33 6.87 20.01 2.31
N SER A 34 6.87 21.26 2.82
CA SER A 34 8.09 22.08 2.92
C SER A 34 9.18 21.34 3.69
N ASN A 35 10.44 21.72 3.48
CA ASN A 35 11.59 21.04 4.11
C ASN A 35 11.47 20.92 5.64
N GLU A 36 10.82 21.90 6.29
CA GLU A 36 10.61 21.94 7.74
C GLU A 36 9.55 20.95 8.22
N ASN A 37 8.57 20.60 7.38
CA ASN A 37 7.40 19.79 7.73
C ASN A 37 7.41 18.37 7.13
N ARG A 38 8.51 17.96 6.51
CA ARG A 38 8.59 16.65 5.81
C ARG A 38 8.23 15.43 6.67
N THR A 39 8.40 15.50 7.98
CA THR A 39 8.14 14.40 8.88
C THR A 39 6.74 14.39 9.49
N VAL A 40 5.99 15.49 9.37
CA VAL A 40 4.68 15.63 10.02
C VAL A 40 3.71 14.54 9.60
N ASN A 41 3.58 14.30 8.29
CA ASN A 41 2.66 13.27 7.79
C ASN A 41 3.17 11.86 8.09
N ARG A 42 4.49 11.62 8.02
CA ARG A 42 5.08 10.37 8.50
C ARG A 42 4.74 10.12 9.97
N ASP A 43 4.86 11.13 10.82
CA ASP A 43 4.63 10.99 12.27
C ASP A 43 3.14 10.75 12.57
N LYS A 44 2.22 11.37 11.81
CA LYS A 44 0.78 11.07 11.88
C LYS A 44 0.49 9.63 11.47
N ILE A 45 1.11 9.14 10.38
CA ILE A 45 0.98 7.75 9.94
C ILE A 45 1.51 6.82 11.03
N PHE A 46 2.67 7.10 11.63
CA PHE A 46 3.21 6.29 12.71
C PHE A 46 2.31 6.26 13.95
N ALA A 47 1.71 7.40 14.32
CA ALA A 47 0.74 7.46 15.41
C ALA A 47 -0.49 6.59 15.11
N TYR A 48 -1.04 6.68 13.90
CA TYR A 48 -2.14 5.86 13.44
C TYR A 48 -1.80 4.36 13.46
N LEU A 49 -0.61 3.97 12.97
CA LEU A 49 -0.17 2.57 13.00
C LEU A 49 -0.05 2.02 14.42
N LYS A 50 0.42 2.83 15.38
CA LYS A 50 0.49 2.45 16.80
C LYS A 50 -0.89 2.25 17.40
N ASP A 51 -1.83 3.12 17.07
CA ASP A 51 -3.21 3.05 17.54
C ASP A 51 -3.94 1.82 17.00
N VAL A 52 -3.86 1.60 15.69
CA VAL A 52 -4.45 0.42 15.03
C VAL A 52 -3.79 -0.88 15.47
N ASN A 53 -2.46 -0.86 15.68
CA ASN A 53 -1.64 -2.00 16.09
C ASN A 53 -1.90 -3.28 15.28
N PRO A 54 -1.75 -3.26 13.95
CA PRO A 54 -2.07 -4.40 13.09
C PRO A 54 -1.06 -5.53 13.25
N ASP A 55 -1.49 -6.75 12.92
CA ASP A 55 -0.65 -7.96 12.91
C ASP A 55 0.15 -8.07 11.60
N ILE A 56 -0.48 -7.66 10.50
CA ILE A 56 0.11 -7.65 9.15
C ILE A 56 -0.17 -6.29 8.52
N LEU A 57 0.88 -5.72 7.89
CA LEU A 57 0.81 -4.48 7.13
C LEU A 57 1.16 -4.73 5.67
N CYS A 58 0.32 -4.22 4.78
CA CYS A 58 0.52 -4.21 3.34
C CYS A 58 0.65 -2.76 2.87
N PHE A 59 1.85 -2.30 2.64
CA PHE A 59 2.10 -0.93 2.18
C PHE A 59 2.27 -0.85 0.68
N GLN A 60 1.65 0.14 0.05
CA GLN A 60 1.93 0.60 -1.30
C GLN A 60 2.55 2.00 -1.23
N GLU A 61 3.36 2.34 -2.22
CA GLU A 61 4.17 3.57 -2.25
C GLU A 61 4.99 3.76 -0.96
N PHE A 62 5.53 2.65 -0.45
CA PHE A 62 6.35 2.64 0.74
C PHE A 62 7.72 3.25 0.45
N TYR A 63 8.18 4.13 1.32
CA TYR A 63 9.47 4.79 1.22
C TYR A 63 10.35 4.50 2.44
N HIS A 64 11.61 4.14 2.20
CA HIS A 64 12.59 3.86 3.24
C HIS A 64 13.98 4.37 2.81
N GLN A 65 14.76 4.85 3.76
CA GLN A 65 16.17 5.20 3.59
C GLN A 65 17.07 4.25 4.40
N ASP A 66 18.09 3.67 3.74
CA ASP A 66 19.01 2.72 4.36
C ASP A 66 20.01 3.35 5.35
N LYS A 67 20.17 4.68 5.32
CA LYS A 67 21.09 5.39 6.23
C LYS A 67 20.32 6.06 7.36
N PRO A 68 20.96 6.29 8.52
CA PRO A 68 20.34 7.01 9.62
C PRO A 68 19.84 8.39 9.17
N THR A 69 18.56 8.50 8.95
CA THR A 69 17.83 9.71 8.56
C THR A 69 16.48 9.73 9.25
N LYS A 70 15.74 10.82 9.06
CA LYS A 70 14.35 10.90 9.54
C LYS A 70 13.40 9.90 8.84
N PHE A 71 13.83 9.20 7.78
CA PHE A 71 13.04 8.26 6.98
C PHE A 71 13.57 6.83 6.98
N ILE A 72 14.17 6.38 8.08
CA ILE A 72 14.39 4.94 8.36
C ILE A 72 13.04 4.28 8.73
N THR A 73 12.05 4.43 7.84
CA THR A 73 10.63 4.16 8.13
C THR A 73 10.38 2.70 8.45
N ARG A 74 10.96 1.77 7.67
CA ARG A 74 10.86 0.32 7.94
C ARG A 74 11.38 -0.01 9.34
N ASP A 75 12.59 0.42 9.66
CA ASP A 75 13.25 0.05 10.92
C ASP A 75 12.51 0.66 12.12
N SER A 76 11.96 1.88 11.94
CA SER A 76 11.10 2.50 12.95
C SER A 76 9.82 1.69 13.17
N ILE A 77 9.14 1.26 12.10
CA ILE A 77 7.90 0.47 12.19
C ILE A 77 8.18 -0.90 12.81
N ILE A 78 9.26 -1.57 12.40
CA ILE A 78 9.71 -2.83 13.01
C ILE A 78 9.84 -2.68 14.52
N GLN A 79 10.48 -1.62 14.97
CA GLN A 79 10.74 -1.38 16.38
C GLN A 79 9.45 -1.12 17.18
N PHE A 80 8.57 -0.23 16.73
CA PHE A 80 7.43 0.18 17.54
C PHE A 80 6.20 -0.73 17.43
N LEU A 81 6.11 -1.58 16.40
CA LEU A 81 5.06 -2.60 16.24
C LEU A 81 5.55 -4.02 16.54
N GLU A 82 6.82 -4.19 16.92
CA GLU A 82 7.43 -5.49 17.19
C GLU A 82 7.30 -6.45 16.00
N ILE A 83 7.52 -5.91 14.80
CA ILE A 83 7.48 -6.70 13.56
C ILE A 83 8.58 -7.76 13.58
N ARG A 84 8.20 -9.00 13.35
CA ARG A 84 9.14 -10.15 13.33
C ARG A 84 9.79 -10.35 11.98
N ASP A 85 9.02 -10.22 10.90
CA ASP A 85 9.50 -10.52 9.55
C ASP A 85 8.89 -9.56 8.52
N TYR A 86 9.53 -9.42 7.36
CA TYR A 86 9.04 -8.55 6.31
C TYR A 86 9.49 -9.02 4.93
N HIS A 87 8.76 -8.57 3.91
CA HIS A 87 9.10 -8.67 2.51
C HIS A 87 8.91 -7.33 1.82
N GLU A 88 9.95 -6.85 1.15
CA GLU A 88 9.96 -5.58 0.45
C GLU A 88 10.40 -5.77 -0.99
N ARG A 89 9.71 -5.09 -1.89
CA ARG A 89 10.17 -4.93 -3.26
C ARG A 89 10.23 -3.45 -3.60
N TYR A 90 11.41 -3.03 -4.02
CA TYR A 90 11.65 -1.66 -4.44
C TYR A 90 11.66 -1.56 -5.96
N ALA A 91 10.83 -0.67 -6.49
CA ALA A 91 10.81 -0.30 -7.91
C ALA A 91 12.06 0.49 -8.29
N HIS A 92 12.54 1.29 -7.35
CA HIS A 92 13.65 2.18 -7.62
C HIS A 92 14.53 2.33 -6.38
N LYS A 93 15.84 2.17 -6.60
CA LYS A 93 16.89 2.44 -5.59
C LYS A 93 17.69 3.63 -6.07
N LEU A 94 17.31 4.84 -5.69
CA LEU A 94 18.07 6.03 -6.01
C LEU A 94 19.37 6.05 -5.21
N ARG A 95 20.50 5.89 -5.93
CA ARG A 95 21.86 5.99 -5.38
C ARG A 95 22.10 5.03 -4.20
N GLY A 96 21.35 3.91 -4.12
CA GLY A 96 21.48 2.94 -3.03
C GLY A 96 21.08 3.46 -1.65
N ARG A 97 20.29 4.54 -1.57
CA ARG A 97 19.93 5.19 -0.30
C ARG A 97 18.45 5.46 -0.13
N GLN A 98 17.73 5.58 -1.23
CA GLN A 98 16.31 5.90 -1.24
C GLN A 98 15.57 4.78 -1.94
N ASN A 99 14.73 4.10 -1.21
CA ASN A 99 14.02 2.91 -1.68
C ASN A 99 12.52 3.19 -1.64
N PHE A 100 11.82 2.95 -2.74
CA PHE A 100 10.37 3.03 -2.76
C PHE A 100 9.77 1.89 -3.56
N GLY A 101 8.63 1.41 -3.04
CA GLY A 101 7.97 0.26 -3.61
C GLY A 101 6.79 -0.21 -2.79
N VAL A 102 6.68 -1.51 -2.62
CA VAL A 102 5.67 -2.16 -1.79
C VAL A 102 6.33 -2.97 -0.68
N ALA A 103 5.63 -3.13 0.44
CA ALA A 103 6.13 -3.90 1.57
C ALA A 103 5.01 -4.68 2.26
N ILE A 104 5.34 -5.89 2.72
CA ILE A 104 4.55 -6.66 3.68
C ILE A 104 5.38 -6.75 4.95
N LEU A 105 4.83 -6.32 6.09
CA LEU A 105 5.45 -6.48 7.40
C LEU A 105 4.53 -7.32 8.28
N SER A 106 5.08 -8.22 9.07
CA SER A 106 4.32 -9.18 9.87
C SER A 106 4.91 -9.36 11.27
N LYS A 107 4.04 -9.40 12.29
CA LYS A 107 4.40 -9.84 13.64
C LYS A 107 4.66 -11.36 13.71
N TYR A 108 4.25 -12.09 12.68
CA TYR A 108 4.41 -13.54 12.57
C TYR A 108 5.49 -13.91 11.55
N PRO A 109 6.04 -15.14 11.61
CA PRO A 109 7.05 -15.60 10.66
C PRO A 109 6.53 -15.64 9.22
N ILE A 110 7.37 -15.19 8.28
CA ILE A 110 7.17 -15.40 6.84
C ILE A 110 8.00 -16.62 6.43
N ILE A 111 7.33 -17.68 5.97
CA ILE A 111 7.99 -18.94 5.56
C ILE A 111 8.26 -19.04 4.06
N SER A 112 7.56 -18.24 3.26
CA SER A 112 7.76 -18.13 1.82
C SER A 112 7.35 -16.73 1.37
N LYS A 113 8.06 -16.18 0.38
CA LYS A 113 7.78 -14.85 -0.16
C LYS A 113 8.28 -14.72 -1.59
N GLY A 114 7.66 -13.84 -2.36
CA GLY A 114 8.06 -13.59 -3.74
C GLY A 114 7.33 -12.43 -4.37
N ASP A 115 7.67 -12.18 -5.63
CA ASP A 115 7.18 -11.05 -6.41
C ASP A 115 6.56 -11.54 -7.72
N LEU A 116 5.51 -10.86 -8.15
CA LEU A 116 4.88 -11.01 -9.45
C LEU A 116 5.00 -9.69 -10.21
N ASN A 117 5.70 -9.72 -11.34
CA ASN A 117 5.72 -8.57 -12.25
C ASN A 117 4.49 -8.61 -13.15
N PHE A 118 3.91 -7.45 -13.37
CA PHE A 118 2.95 -7.29 -14.46
C PHE A 118 3.75 -7.12 -15.76
N GLU A 119 3.54 -7.98 -16.77
CA GLU A 119 4.34 -7.96 -18.01
C GLU A 119 4.23 -6.67 -18.83
N ALA A 120 5.21 -6.49 -19.72
CA ALA A 120 5.38 -5.35 -20.63
C ALA A 120 5.67 -4.02 -19.94
N GLN A 121 6.35 -4.07 -18.79
CA GLN A 121 6.66 -2.88 -18.04
C GLN A 121 8.05 -2.37 -18.38
N SER A 122 8.18 -1.05 -18.50
CA SER A 122 9.47 -0.40 -18.56
C SER A 122 10.23 -0.64 -17.24
N GLU A 123 11.56 -0.53 -17.26
CA GLU A 123 12.41 -0.65 -16.07
C GLU A 123 12.02 0.30 -14.92
N ASN A 124 11.16 1.29 -15.20
CA ASN A 124 10.65 2.28 -14.25
C ASN A 124 9.20 2.03 -13.82
N ASP A 125 8.66 0.83 -13.98
CA ASP A 125 7.29 0.56 -13.60
C ASP A 125 7.21 0.22 -12.09
N PHE A 126 6.34 0.96 -11.38
CA PHE A 126 6.16 0.87 -9.93
C PHE A 126 5.01 -0.06 -9.55
N ASN A 127 4.48 -0.81 -10.53
CA ASN A 127 3.28 -1.61 -10.36
C ASN A 127 3.65 -3.09 -10.32
N TYR A 128 3.43 -3.73 -9.20
CA TYR A 128 3.63 -5.16 -9.01
C TYR A 128 2.82 -5.71 -7.84
N CYS A 129 2.83 -7.01 -7.75
CA CYS A 129 2.33 -7.75 -6.62
C CYS A 129 3.50 -8.40 -5.88
N VAL A 130 3.49 -8.33 -4.58
CA VAL A 130 4.33 -9.16 -3.71
C VAL A 130 3.45 -10.07 -2.89
N PHE A 131 3.96 -11.25 -2.53
CA PHE A 131 3.25 -12.15 -1.63
C PHE A 131 4.14 -12.65 -0.50
N ALA A 132 3.50 -13.04 0.59
CA ALA A 132 4.13 -13.68 1.73
C ALA A 132 3.22 -14.76 2.30
N ASP A 133 3.79 -15.93 2.62
CA ASP A 133 3.15 -16.98 3.40
C ASP A 133 3.51 -16.78 4.86
N ILE A 134 2.52 -16.47 5.67
CA ILE A 134 2.66 -16.05 7.07
C ILE A 134 2.05 -17.13 7.96
N VAL A 135 2.79 -17.59 8.97
CA VAL A 135 2.36 -18.64 9.92
C VAL A 135 1.92 -18.01 11.23
N ARG A 136 0.68 -18.32 11.66
CA ARG A 136 0.17 -18.01 13.00
C ARG A 136 -0.39 -19.27 13.62
N GLY A 137 0.23 -19.75 14.70
CA GLY A 137 -0.14 -21.03 15.28
C GLY A 137 0.03 -22.18 14.27
N ASN A 138 -1.06 -22.90 13.99
CA ASN A 138 -1.09 -24.00 13.03
C ASN A 138 -1.53 -23.57 11.62
N ASP A 139 -1.90 -22.30 11.44
CA ASP A 139 -2.43 -21.80 10.18
C ASP A 139 -1.37 -21.07 9.35
N THR A 140 -1.51 -21.20 8.04
CA THR A 140 -0.69 -20.45 7.07
C THR A 140 -1.59 -19.62 6.17
N PHE A 141 -1.33 -18.33 6.13
CA PHE A 141 -2.06 -17.36 5.32
C PHE A 141 -1.16 -16.85 4.20
N ARG A 142 -1.59 -16.94 2.94
CA ARG A 142 -0.93 -16.26 1.85
C ARG A 142 -1.54 -14.86 1.67
N ILE A 143 -0.71 -13.85 1.90
CA ILE A 143 -1.08 -12.44 1.75
C ILE A 143 -0.49 -11.92 0.45
N TYR A 144 -1.33 -11.32 -0.39
CA TYR A 144 -0.92 -10.60 -1.59
C TYR A 144 -1.05 -9.09 -1.37
N ASN A 145 0.03 -8.37 -1.61
CA ASN A 145 0.03 -6.90 -1.61
C ASN A 145 0.23 -6.41 -3.04
N VAL A 146 -0.80 -5.76 -3.58
CA VAL A 146 -0.87 -5.38 -5.00
C VAL A 146 -0.86 -3.87 -5.13
N HIS A 147 0.04 -3.35 -5.98
CA HIS A 147 0.04 -1.95 -6.42
C HIS A 147 -0.21 -1.88 -7.92
N LEU A 148 -1.44 -1.50 -8.30
CA LEU A 148 -1.87 -1.39 -9.69
C LEU A 148 -1.53 -0.02 -10.27
N GLN A 149 -1.53 0.07 -11.61
CA GLN A 149 -1.35 1.32 -12.35
C GLN A 149 -2.23 2.44 -11.81
N SER A 150 -1.61 3.57 -11.46
CA SER A 150 -2.33 4.78 -11.04
C SER A 150 -3.18 5.34 -12.19
N ILE A 151 -4.37 5.80 -11.86
CA ILE A 151 -5.24 6.54 -12.79
C ILE A 151 -4.73 7.97 -12.98
N ARG A 152 -3.82 8.44 -12.11
CA ARG A 152 -3.24 9.79 -12.11
C ARG A 152 -4.29 10.90 -11.97
N LEU A 153 -5.29 10.66 -11.12
CA LEU A 153 -6.26 11.68 -10.73
C LEU A 153 -5.54 12.80 -9.97
N GLN A 154 -5.91 14.05 -10.27
CA GLN A 154 -5.46 15.25 -9.57
C GLN A 154 -6.55 15.71 -8.59
N ASN A 155 -6.24 16.70 -7.73
CA ASN A 155 -7.20 17.22 -6.77
C ASN A 155 -8.47 17.73 -7.46
N ASP A 156 -8.33 18.42 -8.58
CA ASP A 156 -9.46 18.92 -9.37
C ASP A 156 -10.38 17.80 -9.90
N ASP A 157 -9.81 16.61 -10.18
CA ASP A 157 -10.59 15.44 -10.58
C ASP A 157 -11.43 14.90 -9.40
N TYR A 158 -10.89 14.93 -8.17
CA TYR A 158 -11.62 14.53 -6.96
C TYR A 158 -12.74 15.51 -6.61
N ASP A 159 -12.49 16.82 -6.73
CA ASP A 159 -13.49 17.84 -6.49
C ASP A 159 -14.72 17.66 -7.40
N LEU A 160 -14.51 17.18 -8.64
CA LEU A 160 -15.61 16.85 -9.57
C LEU A 160 -16.45 15.67 -9.08
N PHE A 161 -15.83 14.67 -8.45
CA PHE A 161 -16.56 13.52 -7.89
C PHE A 161 -17.33 13.90 -6.62
N GLU A 162 -16.75 14.70 -5.74
CA GLU A 162 -17.35 15.06 -4.45
C GLU A 162 -18.53 16.02 -4.61
N GLN A 163 -18.42 16.99 -5.54
CA GLN A 163 -19.49 17.98 -5.74
C GLN A 163 -20.72 17.43 -6.45
N GLY A 164 -20.69 16.18 -6.95
CA GLY A 164 -21.83 15.51 -7.57
C GLY A 164 -22.43 16.27 -8.76
N SER A 165 -21.81 17.36 -9.17
CA SER A 165 -22.34 18.31 -10.14
C SER A 165 -21.60 18.21 -11.47
N ALA A 166 -21.85 17.11 -12.19
CA ALA A 166 -21.58 17.07 -13.63
C ALA A 166 -22.22 18.25 -14.42
N LYS A 167 -23.06 19.06 -13.76
CA LYS A 167 -23.70 20.25 -14.34
C LYS A 167 -22.84 21.51 -14.33
N ALA A 168 -21.77 21.57 -13.51
CA ALA A 168 -20.90 22.74 -13.42
C ALA A 168 -19.48 22.47 -14.00
N ALA A 169 -19.14 21.22 -14.28
CA ALA A 169 -17.84 20.89 -14.86
C ALA A 169 -17.82 21.28 -16.35
N ASP A 170 -16.80 22.03 -16.74
CA ASP A 170 -16.55 22.30 -18.15
C ASP A 170 -16.34 20.98 -18.91
N LYS A 171 -16.94 20.89 -20.12
CA LYS A 171 -16.86 19.70 -20.98
C LYS A 171 -15.42 19.24 -21.22
N SER A 172 -14.44 20.15 -21.21
CA SER A 172 -13.02 19.84 -21.37
C SER A 172 -12.47 19.06 -20.18
N THR A 173 -12.85 19.40 -18.98
CA THR A 173 -12.40 18.75 -17.74
C THR A 173 -12.99 17.34 -17.60
N VAL A 174 -14.29 17.18 -17.92
CA VAL A 174 -14.92 15.85 -17.96
C VAL A 174 -14.27 14.96 -19.01
N ARG A 175 -13.93 15.52 -20.19
CA ARG A 175 -13.24 14.76 -21.24
C ARG A 175 -11.86 14.30 -20.81
N LEU A 176 -11.06 15.17 -20.18
CA LEU A 176 -9.75 14.81 -19.65
C LEU A 176 -9.83 13.67 -18.61
N LEU A 177 -10.84 13.72 -17.75
CA LEU A 177 -11.07 12.66 -16.76
C LEU A 177 -11.40 11.32 -17.45
N VAL A 178 -12.31 11.34 -18.43
CA VAL A 178 -12.65 10.15 -19.22
C VAL A 178 -11.43 9.60 -19.94
N ASP A 179 -10.60 10.44 -20.54
CA ASP A 179 -9.36 10.01 -21.23
C ASP A 179 -8.38 9.36 -20.24
N LYS A 180 -8.20 9.90 -19.02
CA LYS A 180 -7.40 9.26 -17.96
C LYS A 180 -7.93 7.87 -17.60
N LEU A 181 -9.24 7.73 -17.45
CA LEU A 181 -9.88 6.44 -17.14
C LEU A 181 -9.73 5.44 -18.29
N LEU A 182 -9.96 5.86 -19.53
CA LEU A 182 -9.82 5.01 -20.71
C LEU A 182 -8.39 4.48 -20.92
N ILE A 183 -7.39 5.23 -20.48
CA ILE A 183 -5.98 4.79 -20.54
C ILE A 183 -5.64 3.85 -19.38
N ALA A 184 -6.12 4.14 -18.18
CA ALA A 184 -5.72 3.42 -16.98
C ALA A 184 -6.47 2.09 -16.79
N TYR A 185 -7.77 2.05 -17.06
CA TYR A 185 -8.59 0.85 -16.81
C TYR A 185 -8.16 -0.39 -17.61
N PRO A 186 -7.85 -0.32 -18.91
CA PRO A 186 -7.36 -1.48 -19.66
C PRO A 186 -6.07 -2.05 -19.08
N LYS A 187 -5.13 -1.19 -18.65
CA LYS A 187 -3.89 -1.61 -18.01
C LYS A 187 -4.14 -2.29 -16.68
N ARG A 188 -5.00 -1.71 -15.83
CA ARG A 188 -5.38 -2.32 -14.54
C ARG A 188 -6.10 -3.64 -14.72
N ALA A 189 -7.01 -3.74 -15.69
CA ALA A 189 -7.71 -4.98 -16.01
C ALA A 189 -6.74 -6.08 -16.48
N GLN A 190 -5.73 -5.72 -17.27
CA GLN A 190 -4.68 -6.64 -17.68
C GLN A 190 -3.80 -7.08 -16.51
N GLN A 191 -3.47 -6.17 -15.60
CA GLN A 191 -2.72 -6.49 -14.37
C GLN A 191 -3.52 -7.39 -13.42
N ALA A 192 -4.84 -7.19 -13.29
CA ALA A 192 -5.71 -7.97 -12.43
C ALA A 192 -5.99 -9.40 -12.93
N ARG A 193 -5.72 -9.72 -14.20
CA ARG A 193 -5.89 -11.06 -14.80
C ARG A 193 -4.70 -12.00 -14.59
N ARG A 194 -3.65 -11.54 -13.98
CA ARG A 194 -2.40 -12.26 -13.68
C ARG A 194 -2.31 -12.65 -12.23
#